data_f3072f3c61831b21cbe935ac098824b7
#
_entry.id   f3072f3c61831b21cbe935ac098824b7
#
_cell.length_a   1.000
_cell.length_b   1.000
_cell.length_c   1.000
_cell.angle_alpha   90.00
_cell.angle_beta   90.00
_cell.angle_gamma   90.00
#
_symmetry.space_group_name_H-M   'P 1'
#
loop_
_entity.id
_entity.type
_entity.pdbx_description
1 polymer ?
#
loop_
_entity_poly.entity_id
_entity_poly.type
_entity_poly.pdbx_seq_one_letter_code
_entity_poly.pdbx_strand_id
1 'polypeptide(L)'
;MEIIFGIDQLKKPFVNPVITLGNFDGVHLGHQRIFEKLKDEARRIHGKGIVITFEPHPLKVLSPDHFLPLLTPFRKKMMLIEKSGIETVLCIEFSLAFAEISPPAFVRDILVEKVNAKKIIVGYNYHFGKGKTGDVEILKNICKQFNIGVEVMEALTIDHTIVSSSKIRELIRGGEVEKASKLLGRNYPIIGKVVGGSKRGHTLGFPTANLEISDELYPKTGVYAVEVVWKNQAFNGLANVGFNPTFSPPEGGEKKGFSLEIHLLNFNEEIYGEEIQVNFKKRIRDEMRFDSPSHLIDQIQKDIQWAEENVFTNQSSSQTSPT
;
A
#
# COMPACT_ATOMS: atom_id res chain seq x y z
N MET A 1 -2.88 17.51 3.30
CA MET A 1 -4.11 16.95 2.70
C MET A 1 -5.24 16.97 3.73
N GLU A 2 -6.42 17.46 3.35
CA GLU A 2 -7.65 17.42 4.17
C GLU A 2 -8.30 16.03 4.06
N ILE A 3 -8.60 15.38 5.17
CA ILE A 3 -9.33 14.12 5.21
C ILE A 3 -10.66 14.34 5.91
N ILE A 4 -11.77 14.14 5.20
CA ILE A 4 -13.13 14.27 5.73
C ILE A 4 -13.64 12.85 6.00
N PHE A 5 -13.92 12.53 7.26
CA PHE A 5 -14.44 11.22 7.67
C PHE A 5 -15.96 11.24 7.76
N GLY A 6 -16.60 10.42 6.94
CA GLY A 6 -18.05 10.30 6.87
C GLY A 6 -18.71 11.38 5.98
N ILE A 7 -19.73 10.96 5.25
CA ILE A 7 -20.46 11.83 4.32
C ILE A 7 -21.25 12.91 5.04
N ASP A 8 -21.67 12.66 6.27
CA ASP A 8 -22.45 13.60 7.08
C ASP A 8 -21.60 14.74 7.66
N GLN A 9 -20.27 14.65 7.58
CA GLN A 9 -19.36 15.74 7.93
C GLN A 9 -19.23 16.80 6.83
N LEU A 10 -19.80 16.54 5.64
CA LEU A 10 -19.87 17.53 4.56
C LEU A 10 -20.88 18.63 4.93
N LYS A 11 -20.40 19.67 5.60
CA LYS A 11 -21.24 20.82 6.03
C LYS A 11 -21.76 21.66 4.86
N LYS A 12 -21.04 21.68 3.74
CA LYS A 12 -21.41 22.38 2.50
C LYS A 12 -20.94 21.57 1.28
N PRO A 13 -21.70 21.56 0.20
CA PRO A 13 -21.27 20.95 -1.05
C PRO A 13 -19.97 21.60 -1.56
N PHE A 14 -19.13 20.82 -2.21
CA PHE A 14 -17.92 21.35 -2.86
C PHE A 14 -18.27 22.23 -4.06
N VAL A 15 -17.38 23.16 -4.38
CA VAL A 15 -17.49 23.98 -5.59
C VAL A 15 -16.86 23.23 -6.76
N ASN A 16 -17.66 23.01 -7.81
CA ASN A 16 -17.23 22.31 -9.05
C ASN A 16 -16.36 21.05 -8.80
N PRO A 17 -16.79 20.08 -7.99
CA PRO A 17 -15.95 18.94 -7.68
C PRO A 17 -15.81 17.99 -8.86
N VAL A 18 -14.58 17.65 -9.18
CA VAL A 18 -14.23 16.45 -9.95
C VAL A 18 -13.86 15.37 -8.97
N ILE A 19 -14.45 14.20 -9.11
CA ILE A 19 -14.27 13.12 -8.13
C ILE A 19 -13.72 11.85 -8.78
N THR A 20 -13.01 11.05 -7.99
CA THR A 20 -12.73 9.65 -8.30
C THR A 20 -13.11 8.78 -7.11
N LEU A 21 -13.53 7.54 -7.40
CA LEU A 21 -14.00 6.60 -6.38
C LEU A 21 -13.24 5.29 -6.48
N GLY A 22 -12.83 4.75 -5.34
CA GLY A 22 -12.17 3.45 -5.30
C GLY A 22 -11.61 3.10 -3.93
N ASN A 23 -11.22 1.85 -3.75
CA ASN A 23 -10.52 1.39 -2.54
C ASN A 23 -9.08 1.89 -2.50
N PHE A 24 -8.48 2.11 -3.65
CA PHE A 24 -7.12 2.60 -3.86
C PHE A 24 -6.06 1.81 -3.07
N ASP A 25 -6.32 0.52 -2.84
CA ASP A 25 -5.36 -0.31 -2.13
C ASP A 25 -4.09 -0.53 -2.96
N GLY A 26 -2.95 -0.24 -2.35
CA GLY A 26 -1.63 -0.23 -3.00
C GLY A 26 -1.26 1.09 -3.65
N VAL A 27 -2.18 2.01 -3.94
CA VAL A 27 -1.90 3.28 -4.67
C VAL A 27 -0.90 3.05 -5.81
N HIS A 28 -1.21 2.05 -6.66
CA HIS A 28 -0.37 1.61 -7.78
C HIS A 28 -0.41 2.59 -8.95
N LEU A 29 0.44 2.42 -9.96
CA LEU A 29 0.55 3.35 -11.09
C LEU A 29 -0.76 3.60 -11.82
N GLY A 30 -1.66 2.61 -11.90
CA GLY A 30 -3.01 2.82 -12.43
C GLY A 30 -3.83 3.81 -11.59
N HIS A 31 -3.74 3.74 -10.26
CA HIS A 31 -4.40 4.72 -9.38
C HIS A 31 -3.76 6.10 -9.49
N GLN A 32 -2.43 6.18 -9.54
CA GLN A 32 -1.70 7.44 -9.68
C GLN A 32 -2.10 8.16 -10.98
N ARG A 33 -2.25 7.43 -12.09
CA ARG A 33 -2.74 7.97 -13.36
C ARG A 33 -4.16 8.56 -13.25
N ILE A 34 -5.03 7.89 -12.47
CA ILE A 34 -6.37 8.42 -12.17
C ILE A 34 -6.26 9.74 -11.38
N PHE A 35 -5.37 9.79 -10.38
CA PHE A 35 -5.17 11.00 -9.56
C PHE A 35 -4.59 12.17 -10.37
N GLU A 36 -3.68 11.90 -11.29
CA GLU A 36 -3.19 12.93 -12.22
C GLU A 36 -4.32 13.50 -13.07
N LYS A 37 -5.12 12.62 -13.70
CA LYS A 37 -6.27 13.03 -14.49
C LYS A 37 -7.29 13.81 -13.65
N LEU A 38 -7.53 13.40 -12.42
CA LEU A 38 -8.41 14.09 -11.47
C LEU A 38 -7.95 15.52 -11.22
N LYS A 39 -6.66 15.73 -10.97
CA LYS A 39 -6.07 17.06 -10.74
C LYS A 39 -6.18 17.95 -11.98
N ASP A 40 -5.90 17.39 -13.17
CA ASP A 40 -5.96 18.13 -14.42
C ASP A 40 -7.38 18.58 -14.75
N GLU A 41 -8.35 17.70 -14.60
CA GLU A 41 -9.76 18.04 -14.85
C GLU A 41 -10.31 19.04 -13.83
N ALA A 42 -9.93 18.89 -12.55
CA ALA A 42 -10.31 19.86 -11.53
C ALA A 42 -9.76 21.26 -11.85
N ARG A 43 -8.48 21.37 -12.24
CA ARG A 43 -7.88 22.65 -12.67
C ARG A 43 -8.59 23.23 -13.89
N ARG A 44 -8.92 22.40 -14.88
CA ARG A 44 -9.59 22.83 -16.13
C ARG A 44 -10.95 23.49 -15.88
N ILE A 45 -11.70 23.04 -14.86
CA ILE A 45 -13.03 23.61 -14.54
C ILE A 45 -13.00 24.56 -13.34
N HIS A 46 -11.82 24.99 -12.87
CA HIS A 46 -11.65 25.79 -11.68
C HIS A 46 -12.38 25.20 -10.47
N GLY A 47 -12.30 23.89 -10.32
CA GLY A 47 -12.97 23.09 -9.30
C GLY A 47 -11.99 22.42 -8.33
N LYS A 48 -12.50 21.52 -7.50
CA LYS A 48 -11.74 20.76 -6.50
C LYS A 48 -11.66 19.29 -6.89
N GLY A 49 -10.45 18.72 -6.91
CA GLY A 49 -10.23 17.29 -7.10
C GLY A 49 -10.41 16.55 -5.79
N ILE A 50 -11.30 15.54 -5.76
CA ILE A 50 -11.64 14.81 -4.53
C ILE A 50 -11.50 13.32 -4.76
N VAL A 51 -10.71 12.68 -3.93
CA VAL A 51 -10.64 11.21 -3.88
C VAL A 51 -11.66 10.71 -2.86
N ILE A 52 -12.59 9.86 -3.29
CA ILE A 52 -13.54 9.19 -2.41
C ILE A 52 -13.07 7.74 -2.21
N THR A 53 -12.82 7.39 -0.95
CA THR A 53 -12.41 6.03 -0.56
C THR A 53 -13.22 5.55 0.64
N PHE A 54 -12.99 4.31 1.06
CA PHE A 54 -13.78 3.64 2.08
C PHE A 54 -12.89 3.15 3.23
N GLU A 55 -13.42 3.25 4.45
CA GLU A 55 -12.82 2.66 5.65
C GLU A 55 -13.93 2.20 6.60
N PRO A 56 -13.92 0.96 7.10
CA PRO A 56 -12.97 -0.10 6.73
C PRO A 56 -13.03 -0.52 5.26
N HIS A 57 -12.01 -1.22 4.79
CA HIS A 57 -12.00 -1.74 3.42
C HIS A 57 -13.24 -2.63 3.17
N PRO A 58 -13.98 -2.48 2.05
CA PRO A 58 -15.22 -3.21 1.80
C PRO A 58 -15.15 -4.72 2.03
N LEU A 59 -14.04 -5.37 1.66
CA LEU A 59 -13.87 -6.80 1.90
C LEU A 59 -13.77 -7.17 3.38
N LYS A 60 -13.30 -6.27 4.26
CA LYS A 60 -13.30 -6.53 5.71
C LYS A 60 -14.72 -6.66 6.27
N VAL A 61 -15.67 -5.95 5.67
CA VAL A 61 -17.06 -5.93 6.11
C VAL A 61 -17.89 -7.02 5.42
N LEU A 62 -17.69 -7.21 4.11
CA LEU A 62 -18.49 -8.14 3.31
C LEU A 62 -18.04 -9.59 3.41
N SER A 63 -16.77 -9.84 3.74
CA SER A 63 -16.19 -11.19 3.80
C SER A 63 -15.13 -11.25 4.91
N PRO A 64 -15.52 -11.07 6.18
CA PRO A 64 -14.57 -11.00 7.30
C PRO A 64 -13.72 -12.28 7.44
N ASP A 65 -14.32 -13.44 7.17
CA ASP A 65 -13.65 -14.74 7.27
C ASP A 65 -12.65 -15.02 6.11
N HIS A 66 -12.76 -14.26 5.03
CA HIS A 66 -11.92 -14.40 3.82
C HIS A 66 -11.16 -13.10 3.51
N PHE A 67 -10.76 -12.40 4.56
CA PHE A 67 -10.07 -11.12 4.40
C PHE A 67 -8.72 -11.29 3.72
N LEU A 68 -8.54 -10.58 2.59
CA LEU A 68 -7.24 -10.46 1.95
C LEU A 68 -6.43 -9.36 2.63
N PRO A 69 -5.18 -9.64 3.08
CA PRO A 69 -4.30 -8.61 3.63
C PRO A 69 -4.17 -7.42 2.70
N LEU A 70 -4.22 -6.21 3.26
CA LEU A 70 -4.11 -4.97 2.50
C LEU A 70 -2.68 -4.76 2.01
N LEU A 71 -2.53 -4.21 0.81
CA LEU A 71 -1.25 -3.68 0.33
C LEU A 71 -0.87 -2.41 1.10
N THR A 72 -1.88 -1.63 1.47
CA THR A 72 -1.72 -0.37 2.18
C THR A 72 -2.78 -0.23 3.26
N PRO A 73 -2.45 -0.42 4.55
CA PRO A 73 -3.30 -0.01 5.66
C PRO A 73 -3.67 1.47 5.55
N PHE A 74 -4.76 1.89 6.20
CA PHE A 74 -5.37 3.20 6.01
C PHE A 74 -4.38 4.37 6.10
N ARG A 75 -3.58 4.45 7.19
CA ARG A 75 -2.57 5.52 7.38
C ARG A 75 -1.60 5.61 6.20
N LYS A 76 -1.07 4.47 5.78
CA LYS A 76 -0.15 4.36 4.64
C LYS A 76 -0.82 4.74 3.31
N LYS A 77 -2.09 4.32 3.11
CA LYS A 77 -2.89 4.72 1.95
C LYS A 77 -3.03 6.25 1.88
N MET A 78 -3.37 6.90 2.99
CA MET A 78 -3.50 8.36 3.05
C MET A 78 -2.17 9.07 2.72
N MET A 79 -1.05 8.62 3.30
CA MET A 79 0.28 9.15 2.97
C MET A 79 0.62 9.05 1.48
N LEU A 80 0.26 7.94 0.83
CA LEU A 80 0.53 7.74 -0.60
C LEU A 80 -0.38 8.58 -1.50
N ILE A 81 -1.64 8.76 -1.11
CA ILE A 81 -2.57 9.65 -1.81
C ILE A 81 -2.08 11.11 -1.71
N GLU A 82 -1.63 11.54 -0.54
CA GLU A 82 -1.05 12.87 -0.31
C GLU A 82 0.20 13.09 -1.16
N LYS A 83 1.12 12.10 -1.18
CA LYS A 83 2.32 12.14 -2.05
C LYS A 83 1.98 12.22 -3.54
N SER A 84 0.79 11.79 -3.96
CA SER A 84 0.30 11.95 -5.33
C SER A 84 -0.26 13.35 -5.62
N GLY A 85 -0.15 14.28 -4.66
CA GLY A 85 -0.59 15.67 -4.80
C GLY A 85 -2.10 15.85 -4.70
N ILE A 86 -2.81 14.93 -4.06
CA ILE A 86 -4.24 15.06 -3.75
C ILE A 86 -4.40 15.91 -2.48
N GLU A 87 -5.26 16.91 -2.55
CA GLU A 87 -5.49 17.85 -1.45
C GLU A 87 -6.70 17.48 -0.57
N THR A 88 -7.66 16.70 -1.12
CA THR A 88 -8.88 16.35 -0.40
C THR A 88 -9.26 14.89 -0.61
N VAL A 89 -9.50 14.20 0.49
CA VAL A 89 -10.04 12.83 0.53
C VAL A 89 -11.34 12.85 1.34
N LEU A 90 -12.41 12.31 0.75
CA LEU A 90 -13.63 11.95 1.45
C LEU A 90 -13.56 10.45 1.77
N CYS A 91 -13.40 10.13 3.04
CA CYS A 91 -13.38 8.76 3.53
C CYS A 91 -14.77 8.38 4.03
N ILE A 92 -15.48 7.54 3.28
CA ILE A 92 -16.83 7.06 3.64
C ILE A 92 -16.69 5.84 4.53
N GLU A 93 -17.43 5.81 5.63
CA GLU A 93 -17.55 4.61 6.45
C GLU A 93 -18.27 3.52 5.67
N PHE A 94 -17.60 2.40 5.45
CA PHE A 94 -18.20 1.26 4.76
C PHE A 94 -18.81 0.30 5.77
N SER A 95 -20.13 0.21 5.78
CA SER A 95 -20.92 -0.68 6.63
C SER A 95 -21.79 -1.63 5.80
N LEU A 96 -22.38 -2.64 6.44
CA LEU A 96 -23.36 -3.49 5.78
C LEU A 96 -24.56 -2.68 5.28
N ALA A 97 -25.01 -1.68 6.05
CA ALA A 97 -26.08 -0.78 5.61
C ALA A 97 -25.67 0.04 4.36
N PHE A 98 -24.42 0.54 4.31
CA PHE A 98 -23.90 1.22 3.12
C PHE A 98 -23.83 0.29 1.90
N ALA A 99 -23.47 -0.97 2.11
CA ALA A 99 -23.39 -1.99 1.04
C ALA A 99 -24.73 -2.32 0.40
N GLU A 100 -25.85 -2.05 1.09
CA GLU A 100 -27.22 -2.25 0.59
C GLU A 100 -27.74 -1.12 -0.30
N ILE A 101 -26.99 -0.02 -0.44
CA ILE A 101 -27.37 1.13 -1.28
C ILE A 101 -27.36 0.72 -2.75
N SER A 102 -28.50 0.90 -3.44
CA SER A 102 -28.59 0.62 -4.86
C SER A 102 -27.75 1.60 -5.72
N PRO A 103 -27.30 1.22 -6.93
CA PRO A 103 -26.58 2.12 -7.79
C PRO A 103 -27.27 3.47 -8.06
N PRO A 104 -28.58 3.56 -8.35
CA PRO A 104 -29.27 4.84 -8.52
C PRO A 104 -29.29 5.70 -7.25
N ALA A 105 -29.53 5.09 -6.08
CA ALA A 105 -29.55 5.79 -4.81
C ALA A 105 -28.13 6.33 -4.46
N PHE A 106 -27.08 5.53 -4.68
CA PHE A 106 -25.70 5.95 -4.46
C PHE A 106 -25.35 7.19 -5.31
N VAL A 107 -25.69 7.19 -6.59
CA VAL A 107 -25.41 8.34 -7.45
C VAL A 107 -26.23 9.56 -7.02
N ARG A 108 -27.55 9.42 -6.86
CA ARG A 108 -28.44 10.52 -6.51
C ARG A 108 -28.11 11.11 -5.14
N ASP A 109 -28.17 10.30 -4.10
CA ASP A 109 -28.17 10.78 -2.71
C ASP A 109 -26.75 11.17 -2.24
N ILE A 110 -25.72 10.49 -2.76
CA ILE A 110 -24.35 10.73 -2.35
C ILE A 110 -23.61 11.61 -3.35
N LEU A 111 -23.50 11.21 -4.62
CA LEU A 111 -22.66 11.92 -5.57
C LEU A 111 -23.28 13.25 -6.04
N VAL A 112 -24.63 13.30 -6.19
CA VAL A 112 -25.34 14.51 -6.58
C VAL A 112 -25.63 15.40 -5.37
N GLU A 113 -26.41 14.91 -4.42
CA GLU A 113 -26.97 15.74 -3.34
C GLU A 113 -25.90 16.15 -2.30
N LYS A 114 -25.06 15.20 -1.87
CA LYS A 114 -24.06 15.47 -0.83
C LYS A 114 -22.76 16.05 -1.41
N VAL A 115 -22.21 15.43 -2.45
CA VAL A 115 -20.91 15.81 -3.02
C VAL A 115 -21.05 16.93 -4.07
N ASN A 116 -22.19 17.04 -4.76
CA ASN A 116 -22.45 17.94 -5.89
C ASN A 116 -21.51 17.69 -7.08
N ALA A 117 -21.20 16.42 -7.37
CA ALA A 117 -20.25 16.01 -8.40
C ALA A 117 -20.56 16.65 -9.78
N LYS A 118 -19.54 17.21 -10.43
CA LYS A 118 -19.64 17.74 -11.80
C LYS A 118 -19.00 16.81 -12.82
N LYS A 119 -17.98 16.08 -12.42
CA LYS A 119 -17.32 15.07 -13.23
C LYS A 119 -16.83 13.93 -12.36
N ILE A 120 -16.93 12.70 -12.88
CA ILE A 120 -16.49 11.48 -12.22
C ILE A 120 -15.43 10.81 -13.09
N ILE A 121 -14.32 10.41 -12.51
CA ILE A 121 -13.24 9.67 -13.18
C ILE A 121 -13.09 8.33 -12.47
N VAL A 122 -13.23 7.22 -13.22
CA VAL A 122 -13.12 5.86 -12.66
C VAL A 122 -12.27 4.97 -13.55
N GLY A 123 -11.75 3.89 -12.98
CA GLY A 123 -11.09 2.85 -13.77
C GLY A 123 -12.07 2.01 -14.59
N TYR A 124 -11.59 1.38 -15.64
CA TYR A 124 -12.38 0.54 -16.57
C TYR A 124 -13.18 -0.60 -15.88
N ASN A 125 -12.69 -1.08 -14.75
CA ASN A 125 -13.26 -2.18 -13.97
C ASN A 125 -14.01 -1.71 -12.71
N TYR A 126 -14.48 -0.46 -12.70
CA TYR A 126 -15.20 0.09 -11.56
C TYR A 126 -16.57 -0.55 -11.41
N HIS A 127 -16.87 -1.01 -10.18
CA HIS A 127 -18.18 -1.54 -9.78
C HIS A 127 -18.61 -0.89 -8.47
N PHE A 128 -19.92 -0.69 -8.30
CA PHE A 128 -20.50 -0.03 -7.14
C PHE A 128 -21.93 -0.48 -6.84
N GLY A 129 -22.44 0.00 -5.70
CA GLY A 129 -23.80 -0.29 -5.25
C GLY A 129 -23.98 -1.73 -4.75
N LYS A 130 -25.20 -2.03 -4.30
CA LYS A 130 -25.56 -3.32 -3.74
C LYS A 130 -25.17 -4.48 -4.65
N GLY A 131 -24.45 -5.45 -4.09
CA GLY A 131 -24.00 -6.63 -4.83
C GLY A 131 -23.09 -6.32 -6.02
N LYS A 132 -22.48 -5.13 -6.10
CA LYS A 132 -21.69 -4.66 -7.26
C LYS A 132 -22.50 -4.67 -8.58
N THR A 133 -23.80 -4.46 -8.52
CA THR A 133 -24.68 -4.45 -9.69
C THR A 133 -24.50 -3.22 -10.58
N GLY A 134 -23.89 -2.15 -10.07
CA GLY A 134 -23.48 -0.99 -10.85
C GLY A 134 -22.11 -1.22 -11.49
N ASP A 135 -22.02 -0.99 -12.78
CA ASP A 135 -20.78 -0.94 -13.56
C ASP A 135 -20.58 0.45 -14.18
N VAL A 136 -19.59 0.57 -15.06
CA VAL A 136 -19.25 1.82 -15.75
C VAL A 136 -20.38 2.33 -16.65
N GLU A 137 -21.09 1.43 -17.35
CA GLU A 137 -22.18 1.81 -18.26
C GLU A 137 -23.41 2.26 -17.46
N ILE A 138 -23.75 1.57 -16.41
CA ILE A 138 -24.83 1.97 -15.49
C ILE A 138 -24.49 3.32 -14.85
N LEU A 139 -23.23 3.55 -14.43
CA LEU A 139 -22.79 4.84 -13.89
C LEU A 139 -23.01 5.96 -14.90
N LYS A 140 -22.57 5.79 -16.16
CA LYS A 140 -22.75 6.78 -17.24
C LYS A 140 -24.23 7.09 -17.46
N ASN A 141 -25.07 6.06 -17.55
CA ASN A 141 -26.50 6.21 -17.82
C ASN A 141 -27.23 6.98 -16.71
N ILE A 142 -26.91 6.69 -15.43
CA ILE A 142 -27.50 7.41 -14.31
C ILE A 142 -26.95 8.85 -14.26
N CYS A 143 -25.65 9.04 -14.37
CA CYS A 143 -25.00 10.36 -14.31
C CYS A 143 -25.47 11.31 -15.42
N LYS A 144 -25.82 10.79 -16.61
CA LYS A 144 -26.39 11.57 -17.71
C LYS A 144 -27.68 12.31 -17.32
N GLN A 145 -28.52 11.72 -16.47
CA GLN A 145 -29.76 12.33 -15.98
C GLN A 145 -29.52 13.56 -15.09
N PHE A 146 -28.30 13.67 -14.52
CA PHE A 146 -27.91 14.76 -13.63
C PHE A 146 -26.88 15.70 -14.27
N ASN A 147 -26.62 15.60 -15.59
CA ASN A 147 -25.58 16.35 -16.29
C ASN A 147 -24.16 16.19 -15.69
N ILE A 148 -23.84 15.01 -15.18
CA ILE A 148 -22.51 14.70 -14.63
C ILE A 148 -21.71 13.96 -15.72
N GLY A 149 -20.53 14.50 -16.05
CA GLY A 149 -19.60 13.85 -16.96
C GLY A 149 -18.95 12.62 -16.31
N VAL A 150 -18.87 11.49 -17.04
CA VAL A 150 -18.14 10.31 -16.57
C VAL A 150 -17.02 9.98 -17.54
N GLU A 151 -15.79 9.97 -17.03
CA GLU A 151 -14.61 9.58 -17.80
C GLU A 151 -14.05 8.26 -17.24
N VAL A 152 -13.76 7.33 -18.15
CA VAL A 152 -13.28 5.98 -17.81
C VAL A 152 -11.83 5.85 -18.23
N MET A 153 -10.98 5.56 -17.27
CA MET A 153 -9.56 5.32 -17.51
C MET A 153 -9.33 3.87 -17.93
N GLU A 154 -8.63 3.70 -19.04
CA GLU A 154 -8.25 2.39 -19.55
C GLU A 154 -7.25 1.70 -18.61
N ALA A 155 -7.16 0.37 -18.75
CA ALA A 155 -6.18 -0.42 -18.03
C ALA A 155 -4.75 0.03 -18.36
N LEU A 156 -3.95 0.28 -17.33
CA LEU A 156 -2.50 0.49 -17.50
C LEU A 156 -1.81 -0.87 -17.59
N THR A 157 -0.98 -1.07 -18.61
CA THR A 157 -0.17 -2.27 -18.79
C THR A 157 1.31 -1.92 -18.72
N ILE A 158 2.08 -2.71 -17.97
CA ILE A 158 3.54 -2.60 -17.84
C ILE A 158 4.12 -3.99 -18.07
N ASP A 159 5.11 -4.09 -18.96
CA ASP A 159 5.74 -5.38 -19.35
C ASP A 159 4.68 -6.47 -19.63
N HIS A 160 3.65 -6.17 -20.44
CA HIS A 160 2.50 -7.03 -20.77
C HIS A 160 1.62 -7.45 -19.57
N THR A 161 1.77 -6.82 -18.43
CA THR A 161 1.00 -7.13 -17.22
C THR A 161 0.06 -5.97 -16.89
N ILE A 162 -1.24 -6.26 -16.74
CA ILE A 162 -2.23 -5.28 -16.29
C ILE A 162 -1.94 -4.90 -14.84
N VAL A 163 -1.79 -3.60 -14.58
CA VAL A 163 -1.56 -3.05 -13.24
C VAL A 163 -2.85 -3.14 -12.43
N SER A 164 -2.84 -3.95 -11.37
CA SER A 164 -3.98 -4.08 -10.44
C SER A 164 -3.52 -4.50 -9.04
N SER A 165 -4.32 -4.15 -8.02
CA SER A 165 -4.05 -4.57 -6.64
C SER A 165 -3.98 -6.10 -6.49
N SER A 166 -4.80 -6.85 -7.23
CA SER A 166 -4.80 -8.32 -7.22
C SER A 166 -3.48 -8.88 -7.74
N LYS A 167 -2.99 -8.38 -8.88
CA LYS A 167 -1.71 -8.83 -9.44
C LYS A 167 -0.52 -8.47 -8.55
N ILE A 168 -0.55 -7.28 -7.96
CA ILE A 168 0.49 -6.86 -7.02
C ILE A 168 0.51 -7.76 -5.78
N ARG A 169 -0.67 -8.13 -5.22
CA ARG A 169 -0.74 -9.08 -4.09
C ARG A 169 -0.16 -10.46 -4.47
N GLU A 170 -0.49 -10.95 -5.65
CA GLU A 170 0.07 -12.21 -6.18
C GLU A 170 1.61 -12.16 -6.21
N LEU A 171 2.18 -11.09 -6.78
CA LEU A 171 3.63 -10.91 -6.89
C LEU A 171 4.29 -10.82 -5.51
N ILE A 172 3.72 -10.04 -4.57
CA ILE A 172 4.26 -9.92 -3.20
C ILE A 172 4.21 -11.28 -2.49
N ARG A 173 3.10 -12.01 -2.57
CA ARG A 173 2.97 -13.36 -2.00
C ARG A 173 3.94 -14.37 -2.62
N GLY A 174 4.26 -14.19 -3.89
CA GLY A 174 5.27 -14.98 -4.60
C GLY A 174 6.72 -14.60 -4.28
N GLY A 175 6.95 -13.49 -3.56
CA GLY A 175 8.27 -12.95 -3.28
C GLY A 175 8.87 -12.14 -4.43
N GLU A 176 8.09 -11.86 -5.49
CA GLU A 176 8.51 -11.14 -6.69
C GLU A 176 8.41 -9.61 -6.48
N VAL A 177 9.08 -9.12 -5.42
CA VAL A 177 8.97 -7.72 -4.98
C VAL A 177 9.45 -6.72 -6.03
N GLU A 178 10.42 -7.07 -6.87
CA GLU A 178 10.92 -6.24 -7.98
C GLU A 178 9.83 -6.02 -9.04
N LYS A 179 9.11 -7.09 -9.41
CA LYS A 179 8.00 -6.97 -10.37
C LYS A 179 6.84 -6.19 -9.77
N ALA A 180 6.54 -6.42 -8.49
CA ALA A 180 5.53 -5.64 -7.78
C ALA A 180 5.90 -4.14 -7.74
N SER A 181 7.18 -3.82 -7.52
CA SER A 181 7.68 -2.43 -7.50
C SER A 181 7.47 -1.72 -8.83
N LYS A 182 7.66 -2.41 -9.96
CA LYS A 182 7.35 -1.84 -11.30
C LYS A 182 5.88 -1.43 -11.43
N LEU A 183 4.95 -2.25 -10.91
CA LEU A 183 3.51 -1.96 -10.98
C LEU A 183 3.08 -0.90 -9.96
N LEU A 184 3.77 -0.82 -8.82
CA LEU A 184 3.54 0.20 -7.79
C LEU A 184 4.15 1.55 -8.13
N GLY A 185 5.21 1.60 -8.98
CA GLY A 185 6.03 2.78 -9.22
C GLY A 185 6.96 3.13 -8.05
N ARG A 186 7.14 2.20 -7.10
CA ARG A 186 8.01 2.33 -5.92
C ARG A 186 8.28 0.95 -5.33
N ASN A 187 9.33 0.83 -4.51
CA ASN A 187 9.53 -0.38 -3.71
C ASN A 187 8.34 -0.61 -2.78
N TYR A 188 8.01 -1.88 -2.53
CA TYR A 188 6.93 -2.24 -1.61
C TYR A 188 7.38 -1.93 -0.17
N PRO A 189 6.71 -0.99 0.54
CA PRO A 189 7.12 -0.60 1.87
C PRO A 189 6.32 -1.34 2.94
N ILE A 190 6.98 -1.73 4.04
CA ILE A 190 6.35 -2.07 5.32
C ILE A 190 6.79 -1.00 6.33
N ILE A 191 5.83 -0.45 7.07
CA ILE A 191 6.08 0.55 8.11
C ILE A 191 5.67 -0.06 9.44
N GLY A 192 6.58 -0.05 10.40
CA GLY A 192 6.29 -0.60 11.71
C GLY A 192 7.20 -0.06 12.80
N LYS A 193 6.78 -0.29 14.05
CA LYS A 193 7.55 0.04 15.23
C LYS A 193 8.57 -1.06 15.52
N VAL A 194 9.78 -0.67 15.87
CA VAL A 194 10.82 -1.62 16.29
C VAL A 194 10.52 -2.10 17.70
N VAL A 195 10.38 -3.41 17.85
CA VAL A 195 10.11 -4.09 19.13
C VAL A 195 11.28 -4.97 19.55
N GLY A 196 11.30 -5.38 20.82
CA GLY A 196 12.29 -6.30 21.33
C GLY A 196 12.18 -7.68 20.66
N GLY A 197 13.31 -8.26 20.28
CA GLY A 197 13.42 -9.62 19.74
C GLY A 197 14.25 -10.55 20.61
N SER A 198 14.57 -11.73 20.10
CA SER A 198 15.34 -12.76 20.80
C SER A 198 16.81 -12.40 21.07
N LYS A 199 17.30 -11.27 20.56
CA LYS A 199 18.68 -10.76 20.64
C LYS A 199 19.77 -11.75 20.14
N ARG A 200 19.40 -12.84 19.45
CA ARG A 200 20.35 -13.83 18.91
C ARG A 200 21.31 -13.22 17.90
N GLY A 201 20.81 -12.34 17.03
CA GLY A 201 21.64 -11.64 16.03
C GLY A 201 22.74 -10.79 16.68
N HIS A 202 22.49 -10.14 17.80
CA HIS A 202 23.48 -9.36 18.54
C HIS A 202 24.66 -10.23 19.00
N THR A 203 24.38 -11.44 19.53
CA THR A 203 25.41 -12.39 19.98
C THR A 203 26.29 -12.90 18.83
N LEU A 204 25.77 -12.89 17.61
CA LEU A 204 26.44 -13.37 16.40
C LEU A 204 27.15 -12.25 15.62
N GLY A 205 27.09 -10.99 16.07
CA GLY A 205 27.69 -9.84 15.39
C GLY A 205 26.80 -9.20 14.31
N PHE A 206 25.54 -9.65 14.19
CA PHE A 206 24.54 -9.12 13.24
C PHE A 206 23.29 -8.66 13.99
N PRO A 207 23.33 -7.49 14.67
CA PRO A 207 22.17 -7.01 15.40
C PRO A 207 20.97 -6.82 14.44
N THR A 208 19.79 -7.28 14.87
CA THR A 208 18.55 -7.18 14.10
C THR A 208 17.50 -6.36 14.84
N ALA A 209 16.79 -5.53 14.10
CA ALA A 209 15.56 -4.86 14.53
C ALA A 209 14.37 -5.75 14.17
N ASN A 210 13.49 -6.03 15.12
CA ASN A 210 12.25 -6.75 14.88
C ASN A 210 11.12 -5.75 14.70
N LEU A 211 10.32 -5.89 13.64
CA LEU A 211 9.14 -5.05 13.45
C LEU A 211 7.91 -5.67 14.11
N GLU A 212 7.11 -4.81 14.72
CA GLU A 212 5.75 -5.14 15.13
C GLU A 212 4.91 -5.50 13.91
N ILE A 213 4.21 -6.64 13.97
CA ILE A 213 3.44 -7.18 12.85
C ILE A 213 2.06 -6.50 12.79
N SER A 214 1.70 -6.00 11.64
CA SER A 214 0.42 -5.36 11.33
C SER A 214 -0.48 -6.23 10.43
N ASP A 215 -1.68 -5.71 10.10
CA ASP A 215 -2.65 -6.39 9.21
C ASP A 215 -2.38 -6.18 7.71
N GLU A 216 -1.15 -5.81 7.35
CA GLU A 216 -0.78 -5.67 5.94
C GLU A 216 -0.26 -6.98 5.33
N LEU A 217 -0.09 -6.96 4.02
CA LEU A 217 0.48 -8.07 3.27
C LEU A 217 2.01 -8.09 3.44
N TYR A 218 2.53 -9.23 3.82
CA TYR A 218 3.98 -9.48 3.85
C TYR A 218 4.42 -10.26 2.62
N PRO A 219 5.66 -10.06 2.13
CA PRO A 219 6.24 -10.88 1.08
C PRO A 219 6.37 -12.34 1.51
N LYS A 220 6.55 -13.25 0.52
CA LYS A 220 6.89 -14.66 0.78
C LYS A 220 8.05 -14.75 1.77
N THR A 221 8.07 -15.77 2.61
CA THR A 221 9.20 -16.05 3.52
C THR A 221 10.52 -16.14 2.78
N GLY A 222 11.59 -15.65 3.40
CA GLY A 222 12.93 -15.62 2.80
C GLY A 222 13.72 -14.37 3.19
N VAL A 223 14.90 -14.25 2.62
CA VAL A 223 15.82 -13.12 2.83
C VAL A 223 15.73 -12.14 1.66
N TYR A 224 15.68 -10.87 1.98
CA TYR A 224 15.52 -9.77 1.04
C TYR A 224 16.58 -8.69 1.24
N ALA A 225 17.09 -8.13 0.15
CA ALA A 225 17.77 -6.85 0.17
C ALA A 225 16.71 -5.74 0.31
N VAL A 226 16.92 -4.85 1.30
CA VAL A 226 15.98 -3.77 1.62
C VAL A 226 16.69 -2.44 1.79
N GLU A 227 15.91 -1.37 1.66
CA GLU A 227 16.29 -0.04 2.12
C GLU A 227 15.43 0.32 3.31
N VAL A 228 16.06 0.71 4.40
CA VAL A 228 15.39 1.12 5.63
C VAL A 228 15.44 2.64 5.74
N VAL A 229 14.29 3.28 5.89
CA VAL A 229 14.21 4.72 6.14
C VAL A 229 13.87 4.94 7.61
N TRP A 230 14.75 5.64 8.30
CA TRP A 230 14.62 6.08 9.68
C TRP A 230 15.03 7.55 9.82
N LYS A 231 14.21 8.39 10.47
CA LYS A 231 14.45 9.84 10.63
C LYS A 231 14.87 10.55 9.33
N ASN A 232 14.21 10.19 8.20
CA ASN A 232 14.50 10.69 6.85
C ASN A 232 15.89 10.33 6.28
N GLN A 233 16.59 9.40 6.91
CA GLN A 233 17.84 8.85 6.40
C GLN A 233 17.58 7.43 5.87
N ALA A 234 18.26 7.07 4.78
CA ALA A 234 18.14 5.77 4.15
C ALA A 234 19.38 4.90 4.45
N PHE A 235 19.13 3.68 4.87
CA PHE A 235 20.17 2.68 5.19
C PHE A 235 19.91 1.43 4.36
N ASN A 236 20.95 0.81 3.85
CA ASN A 236 20.85 -0.51 3.25
C ASN A 236 20.73 -1.58 4.34
N GLY A 237 20.05 -2.66 4.05
CA GLY A 237 19.88 -3.75 5.01
C GLY A 237 19.41 -5.05 4.38
N LEU A 238 19.42 -6.08 5.20
CA LEU A 238 18.80 -7.37 4.89
C LEU A 238 17.57 -7.57 5.77
N ALA A 239 16.48 -8.02 5.19
CA ALA A 239 15.28 -8.41 5.92
C ALA A 239 15.04 -9.91 5.82
N ASN A 240 14.86 -10.56 6.96
CA ASN A 240 14.36 -11.92 7.04
C ASN A 240 12.85 -11.89 7.33
N VAL A 241 12.08 -12.41 6.39
CA VAL A 241 10.63 -12.63 6.51
C VAL A 241 10.44 -14.10 6.82
N GLY A 242 10.01 -14.44 8.03
CA GLY A 242 9.98 -15.84 8.45
C GLY A 242 9.00 -16.15 9.57
N PHE A 243 9.04 -17.39 10.01
CA PHE A 243 8.29 -17.85 11.16
C PHE A 243 9.24 -18.15 12.34
N ASN A 244 9.04 -17.47 13.46
CA ASN A 244 9.85 -17.70 14.63
C ASN A 244 9.30 -18.91 15.42
N PRO A 245 10.02 -20.03 15.52
CA PRO A 245 9.54 -21.24 16.17
C PRO A 245 9.38 -21.12 17.69
N THR A 246 9.85 -20.04 18.30
CA THR A 246 9.91 -19.85 19.76
C THR A 246 8.67 -19.19 20.37
N PHE A 247 7.73 -18.69 19.58
CA PHE A 247 6.46 -18.19 20.10
C PHE A 247 5.37 -19.23 19.89
N SER A 248 5.03 -19.96 20.98
CA SER A 248 3.82 -20.77 21.03
C SER A 248 2.61 -19.89 20.70
N PRO A 249 1.69 -20.36 19.88
CA PRO A 249 0.58 -19.56 19.43
C PRO A 249 -0.41 -19.26 20.57
N PRO A 250 -0.87 -18.00 20.76
CA PRO A 250 -2.14 -17.79 21.41
C PRO A 250 -3.26 -18.34 20.53
N GLU A 251 -4.34 -18.86 21.06
CA GLU A 251 -5.46 -19.46 20.33
C GLU A 251 -6.15 -18.41 19.43
N GLY A 252 -6.16 -18.60 18.10
CA GLY A 252 -6.94 -17.82 17.12
C GLY A 252 -6.12 -16.97 16.10
N GLY A 253 -5.71 -17.55 14.97
CA GLY A 253 -5.31 -16.80 13.78
C GLY A 253 -3.94 -17.12 13.16
N GLU A 254 -3.85 -17.02 11.84
CA GLU A 254 -2.72 -17.48 11.00
C GLU A 254 -1.39 -16.70 11.13
N LYS A 255 -1.30 -15.66 11.97
CA LYS A 255 -0.09 -14.81 12.11
C LYS A 255 0.84 -15.21 13.25
N LYS A 256 0.63 -16.37 13.84
CA LYS A 256 1.39 -16.82 14.99
C LYS A 256 2.78 -17.31 14.59
N GLY A 257 3.80 -16.70 15.23
CA GLY A 257 5.21 -17.00 14.95
C GLY A 257 5.79 -16.27 13.74
N PHE A 258 5.02 -15.45 13.01
CA PHE A 258 5.54 -14.65 11.91
C PHE A 258 6.43 -13.53 12.45
N SER A 259 7.60 -13.33 11.82
CA SER A 259 8.57 -12.30 12.19
C SER A 259 9.10 -11.58 10.96
N LEU A 260 9.39 -10.31 11.15
CA LEU A 260 10.15 -9.48 10.21
C LEU A 260 11.35 -8.93 10.96
N GLU A 261 12.52 -9.51 10.70
CA GLU A 261 13.79 -9.15 11.31
C GLU A 261 14.65 -8.43 10.29
N ILE A 262 15.19 -7.26 10.64
CA ILE A 262 15.98 -6.42 9.74
C ILE A 262 17.37 -6.20 10.32
N HIS A 263 18.41 -6.56 9.58
CA HIS A 263 19.79 -6.20 9.84
C HIS A 263 20.17 -4.98 8.99
N LEU A 264 20.41 -3.82 9.63
CA LEU A 264 20.85 -2.60 8.96
C LEU A 264 22.38 -2.66 8.79
N LEU A 265 22.85 -2.40 7.57
CA LEU A 265 24.29 -2.38 7.27
C LEU A 265 24.92 -1.06 7.72
N ASN A 266 26.12 -1.13 8.30
CA ASN A 266 26.87 0.03 8.79
C ASN A 266 26.08 0.91 9.77
N PHE A 267 25.30 0.28 10.66
CA PHE A 267 24.41 0.95 11.59
C PHE A 267 24.66 0.45 13.03
N ASN A 268 24.85 1.39 13.98
CA ASN A 268 25.22 1.07 15.37
C ASN A 268 24.31 1.75 16.41
N GLU A 269 23.18 2.35 15.99
CA GLU A 269 22.29 3.04 16.91
C GLU A 269 21.20 2.10 17.45
N GLU A 270 20.74 2.36 18.69
CA GLU A 270 19.57 1.68 19.23
C GLU A 270 18.29 2.39 18.77
N ILE A 271 17.39 1.61 18.13
CA ILE A 271 16.14 2.13 17.54
C ILE A 271 14.88 1.46 18.10
N TYR A 272 14.97 0.87 19.30
CA TYR A 272 13.80 0.29 19.96
C TYR A 272 12.72 1.36 20.22
N GLY A 273 11.49 1.02 19.87
CA GLY A 273 10.34 1.92 20.00
C GLY A 273 10.21 2.95 18.86
N GLU A 274 11.19 3.07 18.00
CA GLU A 274 11.15 3.95 16.82
C GLU A 274 10.33 3.32 15.70
N GLU A 275 9.73 4.17 14.84
CA GLU A 275 9.05 3.73 13.62
C GLU A 275 10.05 3.76 12.47
N ILE A 276 10.14 2.68 11.71
CA ILE A 276 10.96 2.59 10.50
C ILE A 276 10.11 2.15 9.31
N GLN A 277 10.55 2.55 8.10
CA GLN A 277 9.98 2.08 6.85
C GLN A 277 10.98 1.15 6.16
N VAL A 278 10.57 -0.07 5.83
CA VAL A 278 11.38 -1.10 5.16
C VAL A 278 10.89 -1.25 3.73
N ASN A 279 11.68 -0.82 2.77
CA ASN A 279 11.42 -0.88 1.33
C ASN A 279 12.06 -2.13 0.74
N PHE A 280 11.25 -3.10 0.32
CA PHE A 280 11.73 -4.35 -0.27
C PHE A 280 12.24 -4.11 -1.69
N LYS A 281 13.54 -4.31 -1.91
CA LYS A 281 14.19 -4.12 -3.22
C LYS A 281 14.23 -5.42 -4.02
N LYS A 282 14.79 -6.49 -3.44
CA LYS A 282 15.00 -7.75 -4.15
C LYS A 282 15.00 -8.94 -3.20
N ARG A 283 14.45 -10.05 -3.64
CA ARG A 283 14.53 -11.31 -2.92
C ARG A 283 15.88 -11.98 -3.19
N ILE A 284 16.57 -12.39 -2.14
CA ILE A 284 17.88 -13.03 -2.24
C ILE A 284 17.72 -14.55 -2.30
N ARG A 285 17.00 -15.13 -1.31
CA ARG A 285 16.84 -16.59 -1.20
C ARG A 285 15.64 -16.98 -0.33
N ASP A 286 15.33 -18.29 -0.32
CA ASP A 286 14.42 -18.90 0.67
C ASP A 286 15.05 -18.95 2.06
N GLU A 287 14.23 -19.17 3.10
CA GLU A 287 14.73 -19.47 4.44
C GLU A 287 15.54 -20.78 4.42
N MET A 288 16.56 -20.83 5.28
CA MET A 288 17.42 -22.01 5.45
C MET A 288 17.56 -22.34 6.92
N ARG A 289 17.71 -23.63 7.23
CA ARG A 289 18.10 -24.08 8.59
C ARG A 289 19.60 -24.29 8.61
N PHE A 290 20.22 -23.96 9.73
CA PHE A 290 21.65 -24.06 9.93
C PHE A 290 21.96 -24.98 11.11
N ASP A 291 22.91 -25.89 10.91
CA ASP A 291 23.31 -26.86 11.93
C ASP A 291 24.25 -26.24 12.99
N SER A 292 24.83 -25.07 12.69
CA SER A 292 25.73 -24.36 13.59
C SER A 292 25.63 -22.84 13.43
N PRO A 293 25.96 -22.06 14.48
CA PRO A 293 26.06 -20.60 14.39
C PRO A 293 27.07 -20.12 13.34
N SER A 294 28.18 -20.83 13.14
CA SER A 294 29.19 -20.47 12.13
C SER A 294 28.61 -20.55 10.72
N HIS A 295 27.87 -21.59 10.36
CA HIS A 295 27.22 -21.70 9.06
C HIS A 295 26.20 -20.57 8.81
N LEU A 296 25.48 -20.14 9.87
CA LEU A 296 24.58 -18.98 9.77
C LEU A 296 25.36 -17.69 9.51
N ILE A 297 26.46 -17.46 10.21
CA ILE A 297 27.35 -16.29 10.03
C ILE A 297 27.86 -16.25 8.59
N ASP A 298 28.43 -17.35 8.10
CA ASP A 298 28.97 -17.44 6.73
C ASP A 298 27.90 -17.15 5.68
N GLN A 299 26.67 -17.62 5.92
CA GLN A 299 25.57 -17.37 4.97
C GLN A 299 25.11 -15.90 5.02
N ILE A 300 25.02 -15.27 6.19
CA ILE A 300 24.68 -13.84 6.30
C ILE A 300 25.72 -13.00 5.56
N GLN A 301 27.01 -13.31 5.70
CA GLN A 301 28.08 -12.58 4.99
C GLN A 301 27.94 -12.72 3.46
N LYS A 302 27.63 -13.93 2.97
CA LYS A 302 27.35 -14.15 1.54
C LYS A 302 26.12 -13.36 1.06
N ASP A 303 25.05 -13.32 1.86
CA ASP A 303 23.85 -12.56 1.53
C ASP A 303 24.15 -11.05 1.47
N ILE A 304 24.96 -10.52 2.40
CA ILE A 304 25.40 -9.12 2.40
C ILE A 304 26.21 -8.83 1.13
N GLN A 305 27.25 -9.62 0.88
CA GLN A 305 28.10 -9.44 -0.30
C GLN A 305 27.29 -9.48 -1.59
N TRP A 306 26.38 -10.46 -1.71
CA TRP A 306 25.50 -10.55 -2.87
C TRP A 306 24.61 -9.31 -3.03
N ALA A 307 24.05 -8.78 -1.93
CA ALA A 307 23.20 -7.59 -1.96
C ALA A 307 24.00 -6.33 -2.34
N GLU A 308 25.23 -6.21 -1.84
CA GLU A 308 26.13 -5.11 -2.20
C GLU A 308 26.46 -5.12 -3.70
N GLU A 309 26.80 -6.29 -4.25
CA GLU A 309 27.17 -6.44 -5.66
C GLU A 309 25.97 -6.29 -6.62
N ASN A 310 24.76 -6.72 -6.22
CA ASN A 310 23.63 -6.85 -7.14
C ASN A 310 22.48 -5.85 -6.93
N VAL A 311 22.46 -5.14 -5.78
CA VAL A 311 21.31 -4.29 -5.41
C VAL A 311 21.74 -2.88 -4.96
N PHE A 312 22.86 -2.74 -4.21
CA PHE A 312 23.23 -1.49 -3.57
C PHE A 312 24.28 -0.66 -4.35
N THR A 313 24.93 -1.21 -5.37
CA THR A 313 25.98 -0.60 -6.18
C THR A 313 25.57 0.68 -6.92
N ASN A 314 24.29 0.97 -7.09
CA ASN A 314 23.81 2.11 -7.88
C ASN A 314 23.58 3.41 -7.08
N GLN A 315 24.00 3.52 -5.82
CA GLN A 315 23.78 4.74 -5.01
C GLN A 315 24.99 5.70 -4.90
N SER A 316 26.16 5.35 -5.45
CA SER A 316 27.39 6.14 -5.31
C SER A 316 27.57 7.28 -6.33
N SER A 317 26.62 7.51 -7.26
CA SER A 317 26.78 8.50 -8.35
C SER A 317 25.88 9.75 -8.28
N SER A 318 25.14 9.99 -7.19
CA SER A 318 24.23 11.15 -7.10
C SER A 318 24.51 12.13 -5.95
N GLN A 319 25.70 12.08 -5.34
CA GLN A 319 26.18 13.13 -4.42
C GLN A 319 27.36 13.88 -5.04
N THR A 320 27.14 14.58 -6.14
CA THR A 320 27.98 15.71 -6.52
C THR A 320 27.20 16.98 -6.23
N SER A 321 27.68 17.68 -5.22
CA SER A 321 27.24 19.00 -4.74
C SER A 321 27.18 20.03 -5.87
N PRO A 322 26.23 20.96 -5.86
CA PRO A 322 26.40 22.21 -6.56
C PRO A 322 27.30 23.15 -5.68
N THR A 323 28.36 23.62 -6.26
CA THR A 323 29.08 24.83 -5.87
C THR A 323 28.20 26.05 -5.98
#